data_c84cb483e0944eba7ebf75f31068a141
#
_entry.id   c84cb483e0944eba7ebf75f31068a141
#
_cell.length_a   1.000
_cell.length_b   1.000
_cell.length_c   1.000
_cell.angle_alpha   90.00
_cell.angle_beta   90.00
_cell.angle_gamma   90.00
#
_symmetry.space_group_name_H-M   'P 1'
#
loop_
_entity.id
_entity.type
_entity.pdbx_description
1 polymer ?
#
loop_
_entity_poly.entity_id
_entity_poly.type
_entity_poly.pdbx_seq_one_letter_code
_entity_poly.pdbx_strand_id
1 'polypeptide(L)'
;MPLAVYILGLAIFSIGTAELMVAGMMSTLSEAFSITVGEVGHLISYYAFGVMLGGPVLTYFFLKFKAPYRTTLLWLLALYVVVQGLSAFISDYSILVAIRIVTGILCAGCLSLSLATSMALVPIQHRPRAASIVIGGFMVSNVFGVPLATIIDQHWGWRITFGLVAVLVFICLLALVRLLPAIAAGRTLKMAEEIKAFKNKAYWKACTTSCLILGASFAAFSYFVPVLVDVSGFSMQAVPFILMLYGLANIVGNMITGRLAYRHSLAIMVVGLSILSLSLFGMALFAEYPLIAICAVILIGLSGVPMNPAMMARIVSVAHPGPMVNAVHTSVINIGLGGGSYLGGMAIASGYGLRSALWIGMALAVLALLSISPYLRRGQQGWR
;
A
#
# COMPACT_ATOMS: atom_id res chain seq x y z
N MET A 1 -5.88 -25.93 -3.29
CA MET A 1 -6.02 -24.65 -3.99
C MET A 1 -5.53 -24.80 -5.42
N PRO A 2 -6.24 -24.28 -6.45
CA PRO A 2 -5.73 -24.26 -7.83
C PRO A 2 -4.42 -23.48 -7.94
N LEU A 3 -3.50 -23.92 -8.81
CA LEU A 3 -2.21 -23.25 -9.04
C LEU A 3 -2.40 -21.79 -9.48
N ALA A 4 -3.44 -21.52 -10.27
CA ALA A 4 -3.77 -20.15 -10.69
C ALA A 4 -3.90 -19.16 -9.52
N VAL A 5 -4.39 -19.58 -8.33
CA VAL A 5 -4.51 -18.71 -7.15
C VAL A 5 -3.13 -18.28 -6.63
N TYR A 6 -2.16 -19.19 -6.64
CA TYR A 6 -0.78 -18.86 -6.22
C TYR A 6 -0.09 -17.95 -7.24
N ILE A 7 -0.32 -18.18 -8.54
CA ILE A 7 0.22 -17.29 -9.60
C ILE A 7 -0.40 -15.90 -9.52
N LEU A 8 -1.70 -15.79 -9.19
CA LEU A 8 -2.33 -14.48 -8.89
C LEU A 8 -1.66 -13.81 -7.70
N GLY A 9 -1.36 -14.57 -6.63
CA GLY A 9 -0.61 -14.04 -5.48
C GLY A 9 0.79 -13.55 -5.86
N LEU A 10 1.50 -14.28 -6.75
CA LEU A 10 2.82 -13.89 -7.26
C LEU A 10 2.75 -12.64 -8.14
N ALA A 11 1.72 -12.52 -8.99
CA ALA A 11 1.50 -11.32 -9.79
C ALA A 11 1.26 -10.09 -8.89
N ILE A 12 0.46 -10.24 -7.83
CA ILE A 12 0.20 -9.16 -6.87
C ILE A 12 1.43 -8.86 -6.00
N PHE A 13 2.26 -9.85 -5.67
CA PHE A 13 3.58 -9.61 -5.07
C PHE A 13 4.46 -8.72 -5.96
N SER A 14 4.52 -9.00 -7.26
CA SER A 14 5.33 -8.22 -8.21
C SER A 14 4.81 -6.79 -8.36
N ILE A 15 3.49 -6.63 -8.47
CA ILE A 15 2.82 -5.32 -8.57
C ILE A 15 3.00 -4.51 -7.26
N GLY A 16 2.87 -5.15 -6.09
CA GLY A 16 3.11 -4.50 -4.80
C GLY A 16 4.58 -4.11 -4.61
N THR A 17 5.52 -4.91 -5.15
CA THR A 17 6.94 -4.54 -5.19
C THR A 17 7.15 -3.27 -6.02
N ALA A 18 6.55 -3.18 -7.22
CA ALA A 18 6.63 -2.00 -8.07
C ALA A 18 6.06 -0.73 -7.40
N GLU A 19 5.04 -0.87 -6.58
CA GLU A 19 4.44 0.24 -5.83
C GLU A 19 5.46 0.90 -4.89
N LEU A 20 6.17 0.09 -4.13
CA LEU A 20 6.98 0.54 -3.00
C LEU A 20 8.50 0.56 -3.24
N MET A 21 9.00 -0.09 -4.31
CA MET A 21 10.44 -0.20 -4.58
C MET A 21 11.16 1.14 -4.69
N VAL A 22 10.45 2.21 -5.12
CA VAL A 22 11.02 3.57 -5.21
C VAL A 22 11.56 4.05 -3.87
N ALA A 23 10.93 3.67 -2.75
CA ALA A 23 11.43 4.00 -1.41
C ALA A 23 12.83 3.41 -1.12
N GLY A 24 13.14 2.27 -1.75
CA GLY A 24 14.45 1.62 -1.66
C GLY A 24 15.51 2.18 -2.61
N MET A 25 15.11 2.97 -3.62
CA MET A 25 15.96 3.45 -4.72
C MET A 25 16.08 4.99 -4.75
N MET A 26 15.86 5.66 -3.63
CA MET A 26 15.79 7.12 -3.55
C MET A 26 17.05 7.80 -4.05
N SER A 27 18.23 7.36 -3.62
CA SER A 27 19.53 7.96 -3.99
C SER A 27 19.82 7.75 -5.48
N THR A 28 19.63 6.55 -5.99
CA THR A 28 19.91 6.20 -7.39
C THR A 28 19.02 6.95 -8.37
N LEU A 29 17.73 7.11 -8.03
CA LEU A 29 16.80 7.89 -8.85
C LEU A 29 17.06 9.39 -8.75
N SER A 30 17.43 9.91 -7.58
CA SER A 30 17.83 11.32 -7.39
C SER A 30 19.01 11.68 -8.27
N GLU A 31 20.05 10.85 -8.29
CA GLU A 31 21.22 11.03 -9.16
C GLU A 31 20.85 10.89 -10.65
N ALA A 32 20.10 9.85 -11.01
CA ALA A 32 19.78 9.54 -12.41
C ALA A 32 18.96 10.64 -13.11
N PHE A 33 18.09 11.31 -12.37
CA PHE A 33 17.24 12.37 -12.90
C PHE A 33 17.68 13.79 -12.48
N SER A 34 18.76 13.91 -11.69
CA SER A 34 19.27 15.18 -11.14
C SER A 34 18.20 15.98 -10.40
N ILE A 35 17.42 15.29 -9.55
CA ILE A 35 16.32 15.84 -8.76
C ILE A 35 16.56 15.58 -7.26
N THR A 36 15.82 16.28 -6.41
CA THR A 36 15.91 16.10 -4.96
C THR A 36 15.28 14.78 -4.51
N VAL A 37 15.74 14.25 -3.37
CA VAL A 37 15.13 13.07 -2.72
C VAL A 37 13.64 13.29 -2.45
N GLY A 38 13.21 14.53 -2.15
CA GLY A 38 11.81 14.88 -1.98
C GLY A 38 11.00 14.67 -3.26
N GLU A 39 11.54 15.07 -4.41
CA GLU A 39 10.90 14.86 -5.72
C GLU A 39 10.84 13.37 -6.09
N VAL A 40 11.87 12.57 -5.75
CA VAL A 40 11.78 11.12 -5.92
C VAL A 40 10.64 10.53 -5.09
N GLY A 41 10.45 11.00 -3.86
CA GLY A 41 9.33 10.57 -3.00
C GLY A 41 7.96 10.86 -3.62
N HIS A 42 7.83 11.91 -4.43
CA HIS A 42 6.60 12.19 -5.17
C HIS A 42 6.24 11.08 -6.18
N LEU A 43 7.18 10.27 -6.68
CA LEU A 43 6.88 9.12 -7.54
C LEU A 43 6.01 8.07 -6.82
N ILE A 44 6.17 7.92 -5.50
CA ILE A 44 5.31 7.06 -4.67
C ILE A 44 3.90 7.67 -4.60
N SER A 45 3.83 8.98 -4.41
CA SER A 45 2.56 9.73 -4.36
C SER A 45 1.80 9.65 -5.67
N TYR A 46 2.46 9.79 -6.81
CA TYR A 46 1.83 9.71 -8.13
C TYR A 46 1.30 8.31 -8.42
N TYR A 47 2.00 7.25 -7.99
CA TYR A 47 1.49 5.90 -8.10
C TYR A 47 0.22 5.72 -7.23
N ALA A 48 0.26 6.14 -5.97
CA ALA A 48 -0.88 6.09 -5.08
C ALA A 48 -2.08 6.91 -5.60
N PHE A 49 -1.82 8.07 -6.22
CA PHE A 49 -2.84 8.85 -6.92
C PHE A 49 -3.46 8.06 -8.08
N GLY A 50 -2.66 7.32 -8.84
CA GLY A 50 -3.14 6.39 -9.86
C GLY A 50 -4.06 5.31 -9.27
N VAL A 51 -3.66 4.67 -8.15
CA VAL A 51 -4.49 3.67 -7.45
C VAL A 51 -5.79 4.29 -6.95
N MET A 52 -5.72 5.50 -6.39
CA MET A 52 -6.89 6.25 -5.93
C MET A 52 -7.92 6.45 -7.04
N LEU A 53 -7.48 6.86 -8.22
CA LEU A 53 -8.38 7.05 -9.38
C LEU A 53 -8.84 5.72 -9.96
N GLY A 54 -7.93 4.76 -10.12
CA GLY A 54 -8.19 3.47 -10.75
C GLY A 54 -9.19 2.62 -9.98
N GLY A 55 -9.14 2.62 -8.65
CA GLY A 55 -9.99 1.78 -7.81
C GLY A 55 -11.49 1.93 -8.10
N PRO A 56 -12.11 3.08 -7.82
CA PRO A 56 -13.53 3.31 -8.06
C PRO A 56 -13.91 3.28 -9.55
N VAL A 57 -13.09 3.90 -10.40
CA VAL A 57 -13.36 4.02 -11.83
C VAL A 57 -13.40 2.65 -12.48
N LEU A 58 -12.36 1.84 -12.34
CA LEU A 58 -12.32 0.50 -12.93
C LEU A 58 -13.36 -0.42 -12.30
N THR A 59 -13.57 -0.35 -10.97
CA THR A 59 -14.62 -1.14 -10.31
C THR A 59 -16.00 -0.80 -10.88
N TYR A 60 -16.31 0.50 -11.06
CA TYR A 60 -17.56 0.92 -11.70
C TYR A 60 -17.70 0.34 -13.11
N PHE A 61 -16.67 0.44 -13.93
CA PHE A 61 -16.71 -0.11 -15.29
C PHE A 61 -16.87 -1.63 -15.30
N PHE A 62 -16.15 -2.37 -14.45
CA PHE A 62 -16.27 -3.82 -14.36
C PHE A 62 -17.67 -4.26 -13.95
N LEU A 63 -18.31 -3.55 -13.02
CA LEU A 63 -19.67 -3.84 -12.57
C LEU A 63 -20.69 -3.47 -13.65
N LYS A 64 -20.57 -2.28 -14.26
CA LYS A 64 -21.51 -1.78 -15.27
C LYS A 64 -21.53 -2.66 -16.53
N PHE A 65 -20.37 -3.02 -17.03
CA PHE A 65 -20.23 -3.78 -18.27
C PHE A 65 -20.19 -5.30 -18.07
N LYS A 66 -20.34 -5.78 -16.83
CA LYS A 66 -20.23 -7.21 -16.46
C LYS A 66 -18.99 -7.85 -17.11
N ALA A 67 -17.85 -7.17 -16.96
CA ALA A 67 -16.61 -7.54 -17.61
C ALA A 67 -16.19 -8.98 -17.25
N PRO A 68 -15.86 -9.86 -18.19
CA PRO A 68 -15.44 -11.22 -17.92
C PRO A 68 -14.08 -11.20 -17.21
N TYR A 69 -14.01 -11.83 -16.02
CA TYR A 69 -12.85 -11.70 -15.12
C TYR A 69 -11.54 -12.12 -15.78
N ARG A 70 -11.52 -13.25 -16.50
CA ARG A 70 -10.33 -13.76 -17.18
C ARG A 70 -9.78 -12.76 -18.19
N THR A 71 -10.58 -12.40 -19.18
CA THR A 71 -10.13 -11.57 -20.32
C THR A 71 -9.69 -10.19 -19.83
N THR A 72 -10.47 -9.56 -18.94
CA THR A 72 -10.18 -8.24 -18.42
C THR A 72 -8.90 -8.24 -17.58
N LEU A 73 -8.69 -9.24 -16.73
CA LEU A 73 -7.48 -9.36 -15.93
C LEU A 73 -6.23 -9.56 -16.80
N LEU A 74 -6.30 -10.43 -17.81
CA LEU A 74 -5.18 -10.68 -18.70
C LEU A 74 -4.80 -9.43 -19.51
N TRP A 75 -5.77 -8.64 -19.98
CA TRP A 75 -5.49 -7.37 -20.65
C TRP A 75 -4.88 -6.33 -19.69
N LEU A 76 -5.36 -6.23 -18.45
CA LEU A 76 -4.77 -5.32 -17.46
C LEU A 76 -3.33 -5.72 -17.14
N LEU A 77 -3.06 -7.01 -16.95
CA LEU A 77 -1.70 -7.50 -16.72
C LEU A 77 -0.78 -7.27 -17.92
N ALA A 78 -1.29 -7.49 -19.13
CA ALA A 78 -0.52 -7.24 -20.38
C ALA A 78 -0.16 -5.75 -20.49
N LEU A 79 -1.14 -4.86 -20.26
CA LEU A 79 -0.89 -3.42 -20.28
C LEU A 79 0.06 -3.00 -19.15
N TYR A 80 -0.08 -3.59 -17.96
CA TYR A 80 0.84 -3.36 -16.85
C TYR A 80 2.28 -3.74 -17.21
N VAL A 81 2.49 -4.90 -17.84
CA VAL A 81 3.82 -5.36 -18.30
C VAL A 81 4.45 -4.35 -19.26
N VAL A 82 3.67 -3.87 -20.22
CA VAL A 82 4.17 -2.90 -21.21
C VAL A 82 4.54 -1.58 -20.53
N VAL A 83 3.63 -1.01 -19.74
CA VAL A 83 3.85 0.29 -19.09
C VAL A 83 4.96 0.22 -18.03
N GLN A 84 5.00 -0.86 -17.24
CA GLN A 84 6.07 -1.07 -16.26
C GLN A 84 7.42 -1.32 -16.94
N GLY A 85 7.44 -2.07 -18.04
CA GLY A 85 8.66 -2.33 -18.82
C GLY A 85 9.20 -1.05 -19.47
N LEU A 86 8.34 -0.17 -19.96
CA LEU A 86 8.74 1.13 -20.49
C LEU A 86 9.49 1.98 -19.46
N SER A 87 9.15 1.87 -18.18
CA SER A 87 9.85 2.60 -17.10
C SER A 87 11.36 2.40 -17.12
N ALA A 88 11.84 1.22 -17.52
CA ALA A 88 13.26 0.91 -17.57
C ALA A 88 14.05 1.69 -18.64
N PHE A 89 13.37 2.26 -19.63
CA PHE A 89 13.99 2.93 -20.77
C PHE A 89 13.84 4.46 -20.71
N ILE A 90 13.11 4.99 -19.74
CA ILE A 90 12.83 6.42 -19.63
C ILE A 90 14.03 7.17 -19.05
N SER A 91 14.29 8.35 -19.62
CA SER A 91 15.32 9.29 -19.13
C SER A 91 14.71 10.65 -18.72
N ASP A 92 13.40 10.84 -18.91
CA ASP A 92 12.68 12.05 -18.52
C ASP A 92 11.82 11.78 -17.29
N TYR A 93 11.97 12.62 -16.27
CA TYR A 93 11.23 12.47 -15.00
C TYR A 93 9.73 12.65 -15.19
N SER A 94 9.29 13.59 -16.06
CA SER A 94 7.86 13.86 -16.26
C SER A 94 7.16 12.67 -16.93
N ILE A 95 7.85 11.97 -17.83
CA ILE A 95 7.33 10.74 -18.45
C ILE A 95 7.26 9.62 -17.40
N LEU A 96 8.27 9.50 -16.52
CA LEU A 96 8.24 8.54 -15.44
C LEU A 96 7.07 8.80 -14.48
N VAL A 97 6.77 10.06 -14.17
CA VAL A 97 5.58 10.45 -13.39
C VAL A 97 4.30 9.96 -14.05
N ALA A 98 4.13 10.21 -15.35
CA ALA A 98 2.95 9.74 -16.08
C ALA A 98 2.81 8.21 -16.05
N ILE A 99 3.92 7.49 -16.24
CA ILE A 99 3.97 6.04 -16.14
C ILE A 99 3.58 5.58 -14.73
N ARG A 100 4.05 6.24 -13.66
CA ARG A 100 3.69 5.89 -12.28
C ARG A 100 2.18 6.03 -12.03
N ILE A 101 1.54 7.08 -12.55
CA ILE A 101 0.07 7.25 -12.46
C ILE A 101 -0.64 6.10 -13.19
N VAL A 102 -0.23 5.78 -14.41
CA VAL A 102 -0.87 4.71 -15.22
C VAL A 102 -0.67 3.35 -14.56
N THR A 103 0.54 3.03 -14.08
CA THR A 103 0.79 1.76 -13.37
C THR A 103 -0.01 1.65 -12.08
N GLY A 104 -0.23 2.76 -11.37
CA GLY A 104 -1.12 2.82 -10.21
C GLY A 104 -2.58 2.52 -10.56
N ILE A 105 -3.10 3.10 -11.64
CA ILE A 105 -4.46 2.80 -12.14
C ILE A 105 -4.59 1.30 -12.46
N LEU A 106 -3.62 0.74 -13.16
CA LEU A 106 -3.60 -0.67 -13.55
C LEU A 106 -3.47 -1.59 -12.32
N CYS A 107 -2.66 -1.22 -11.33
CA CYS A 107 -2.53 -1.93 -10.05
C CYS A 107 -3.88 -2.12 -9.37
N ALA A 108 -4.67 -1.05 -9.24
CA ALA A 108 -5.99 -1.11 -8.62
C ALA A 108 -6.92 -2.12 -9.32
N GLY A 109 -6.91 -2.11 -10.66
CA GLY A 109 -7.68 -3.07 -11.47
C GLY A 109 -7.18 -4.50 -11.33
N CYS A 110 -5.87 -4.71 -11.41
CA CYS A 110 -5.24 -6.02 -11.24
C CYS A 110 -5.52 -6.63 -9.87
N LEU A 111 -5.41 -5.84 -8.79
CA LEU A 111 -5.69 -6.31 -7.43
C LEU A 111 -7.16 -6.70 -7.27
N SER A 112 -8.09 -5.83 -7.69
CA SER A 112 -9.52 -6.07 -7.60
C SER A 112 -9.95 -7.32 -8.36
N LEU A 113 -9.49 -7.48 -9.61
CA LEU A 113 -9.83 -8.64 -10.43
C LEU A 113 -9.10 -9.91 -9.99
N SER A 114 -7.88 -9.82 -9.49
CA SER A 114 -7.16 -10.98 -8.94
C SER A 114 -7.88 -11.54 -7.71
N LEU A 115 -8.38 -10.68 -6.81
CA LEU A 115 -9.20 -11.09 -5.68
C LEU A 115 -10.51 -11.74 -6.13
N ALA A 116 -11.25 -11.09 -7.04
CA ALA A 116 -12.51 -11.62 -7.56
C ALA A 116 -12.31 -12.97 -8.27
N THR A 117 -11.29 -13.06 -9.12
CA THR A 117 -10.94 -14.28 -9.86
C THR A 117 -10.53 -15.41 -8.92
N SER A 118 -9.68 -15.14 -7.92
CA SER A 118 -9.23 -16.15 -6.96
C SER A 118 -10.40 -16.76 -6.18
N MET A 119 -11.36 -15.94 -5.78
CA MET A 119 -12.57 -16.41 -5.09
C MET A 119 -13.53 -17.15 -6.01
N ALA A 120 -13.58 -16.81 -7.30
CA ALA A 120 -14.42 -17.49 -8.28
C ALA A 120 -13.89 -18.88 -8.69
N LEU A 121 -12.57 -19.11 -8.54
CA LEU A 121 -11.91 -20.38 -8.84
C LEU A 121 -12.14 -21.49 -7.80
N VAL A 122 -12.74 -21.18 -6.66
CA VAL A 122 -12.86 -22.13 -5.54
C VAL A 122 -14.28 -22.15 -4.97
N PRO A 123 -14.69 -23.29 -4.33
CA PRO A 123 -15.95 -23.37 -3.59
C PRO A 123 -16.04 -22.30 -2.49
N ILE A 124 -17.28 -21.97 -2.08
CA ILE A 124 -17.56 -20.84 -1.18
C ILE A 124 -16.81 -20.92 0.15
N GLN A 125 -16.63 -22.14 0.72
CA GLN A 125 -15.90 -22.35 1.97
C GLN A 125 -14.40 -22.08 1.88
N HIS A 126 -13.83 -22.09 0.67
CA HIS A 126 -12.39 -21.83 0.43
C HIS A 126 -12.08 -20.41 -0.07
N ARG A 127 -13.12 -19.59 -0.33
CA ARG A 127 -12.95 -18.21 -0.82
C ARG A 127 -12.08 -17.32 0.10
N PRO A 128 -12.25 -17.36 1.44
CA PRO A 128 -11.40 -16.56 2.32
C PRO A 128 -9.92 -16.93 2.19
N ARG A 129 -9.61 -18.23 2.06
CA ARG A 129 -8.24 -18.72 1.88
C ARG A 129 -7.66 -18.31 0.53
N ALA A 130 -8.44 -18.32 -0.54
CA ALA A 130 -7.99 -17.87 -1.86
C ALA A 130 -7.68 -16.35 -1.86
N ALA A 131 -8.56 -15.54 -1.28
CA ALA A 131 -8.32 -14.10 -1.10
C ALA A 131 -7.08 -13.83 -0.23
N SER A 132 -6.88 -14.59 0.85
CA SER A 132 -5.70 -14.44 1.71
C SER A 132 -4.38 -14.74 0.99
N ILE A 133 -4.34 -15.67 0.02
CA ILE A 133 -3.14 -15.94 -0.77
C ILE A 133 -2.80 -14.72 -1.66
N VAL A 134 -3.79 -14.12 -2.29
CA VAL A 134 -3.59 -12.94 -3.16
C VAL A 134 -3.15 -11.73 -2.33
N ILE A 135 -3.82 -11.44 -1.21
CA ILE A 135 -3.43 -10.36 -0.29
C ILE A 135 -2.07 -10.64 0.33
N GLY A 136 -1.78 -11.91 0.65
CA GLY A 136 -0.49 -12.36 1.16
C GLY A 136 0.66 -12.04 0.19
N GLY A 137 0.42 -12.14 -1.12
CA GLY A 137 1.38 -11.70 -2.13
C GLY A 137 1.77 -10.23 -1.95
N PHE A 138 0.78 -9.36 -1.77
CA PHE A 138 1.03 -7.93 -1.49
C PHE A 138 1.79 -7.70 -0.18
N MET A 139 1.48 -8.46 0.89
CA MET A 139 2.20 -8.35 2.16
C MET A 139 3.66 -8.83 2.05
N VAL A 140 3.87 -9.92 1.32
CA VAL A 140 5.21 -10.49 1.09
C VAL A 140 6.07 -9.52 0.27
N SER A 141 5.48 -8.66 -0.58
CA SER A 141 6.23 -7.63 -1.31
C SER A 141 6.91 -6.61 -0.39
N ASN A 142 6.31 -6.29 0.74
CA ASN A 142 6.94 -5.41 1.73
C ASN A 142 8.15 -6.05 2.42
N VAL A 143 8.13 -7.39 2.61
CA VAL A 143 9.20 -8.10 3.34
C VAL A 143 10.36 -8.46 2.44
N PHE A 144 10.07 -8.92 1.24
CA PHE A 144 11.08 -9.43 0.31
C PHE A 144 11.18 -8.58 -0.95
N GLY A 145 10.06 -8.07 -1.47
CA GLY A 145 10.02 -7.33 -2.74
C GLY A 145 10.83 -6.05 -2.66
N VAL A 146 10.57 -5.20 -1.66
CA VAL A 146 11.28 -3.91 -1.50
C VAL A 146 12.77 -4.14 -1.19
N PRO A 147 13.16 -4.97 -0.21
CA PRO A 147 14.57 -5.24 0.03
C PRO A 147 15.30 -5.84 -1.17
N LEU A 148 14.71 -6.80 -1.88
CA LEU A 148 15.29 -7.38 -3.08
C LEU A 148 15.46 -6.33 -4.19
N ALA A 149 14.45 -5.49 -4.40
CA ALA A 149 14.52 -4.38 -5.35
C ALA A 149 15.68 -3.42 -4.99
N THR A 150 15.87 -3.13 -3.70
CA THR A 150 16.96 -2.29 -3.22
C THR A 150 18.34 -2.94 -3.46
N ILE A 151 18.47 -4.25 -3.22
CA ILE A 151 19.72 -4.99 -3.49
C ILE A 151 20.01 -4.99 -5.00
N ILE A 152 19.01 -5.25 -5.83
CA ILE A 152 19.16 -5.26 -7.29
C ILE A 152 19.57 -3.87 -7.78
N ASP A 153 18.95 -2.83 -7.27
CA ASP A 153 19.28 -1.43 -7.60
C ASP A 153 20.74 -1.10 -7.26
N GLN A 154 21.20 -1.47 -6.07
CA GLN A 154 22.57 -1.23 -5.62
C GLN A 154 23.66 -1.90 -6.49
N HIS A 155 23.36 -3.05 -7.11
CA HIS A 155 24.33 -3.81 -7.91
C HIS A 155 24.19 -3.58 -9.42
N TRP A 156 22.97 -3.38 -9.91
CA TRP A 156 22.68 -3.34 -11.35
C TRP A 156 21.87 -2.10 -11.78
N GLY A 157 21.51 -1.25 -10.82
CA GLY A 157 20.79 -0.01 -11.06
C GLY A 157 19.28 -0.15 -11.20
N TRP A 158 18.61 0.99 -11.07
CA TRP A 158 17.15 1.10 -11.03
C TRP A 158 16.44 0.60 -12.32
N ARG A 159 17.07 0.77 -13.49
CA ARG A 159 16.49 0.33 -14.76
C ARG A 159 16.28 -1.18 -14.80
N ILE A 160 17.27 -1.93 -14.34
CA ILE A 160 17.18 -3.40 -14.27
C ILE A 160 16.12 -3.80 -13.25
N THR A 161 16.01 -3.10 -12.13
CA THR A 161 14.99 -3.36 -11.11
C THR A 161 13.58 -3.19 -11.66
N PHE A 162 13.29 -2.09 -12.37
CA PHE A 162 12.00 -1.86 -13.04
C PHE A 162 11.70 -2.94 -14.09
N GLY A 163 12.71 -3.30 -14.90
CA GLY A 163 12.60 -4.34 -15.93
C GLY A 163 12.33 -5.72 -15.36
N LEU A 164 13.02 -6.13 -14.30
CA LEU A 164 12.80 -7.44 -13.65
C LEU A 164 11.40 -7.58 -13.08
N VAL A 165 10.84 -6.53 -12.50
CA VAL A 165 9.45 -6.54 -12.05
C VAL A 165 8.50 -6.75 -13.23
N ALA A 166 8.71 -6.06 -14.36
CA ALA A 166 7.92 -6.26 -15.56
C ALA A 166 8.02 -7.70 -16.10
N VAL A 167 9.23 -8.27 -16.13
CA VAL A 167 9.46 -9.67 -16.54
C VAL A 167 8.75 -10.65 -15.62
N LEU A 168 8.77 -10.42 -14.31
CA LEU A 168 8.07 -11.31 -13.36
C LEU A 168 6.55 -11.27 -13.55
N VAL A 169 5.96 -10.07 -13.77
CA VAL A 169 4.53 -9.95 -14.12
C VAL A 169 4.24 -10.61 -15.47
N PHE A 170 5.13 -10.50 -16.45
CA PHE A 170 4.98 -11.15 -17.75
C PHE A 170 4.98 -12.69 -17.63
N ILE A 171 5.87 -13.26 -16.82
CA ILE A 171 5.88 -14.71 -16.54
C ILE A 171 4.54 -15.13 -15.91
N CYS A 172 4.04 -14.36 -14.93
CA CYS A 172 2.73 -14.60 -14.32
C CYS A 172 1.61 -14.51 -15.36
N LEU A 173 1.63 -13.53 -16.25
CA LEU A 173 0.66 -13.38 -17.34
C LEU A 173 0.63 -14.62 -18.23
N LEU A 174 1.80 -15.09 -18.70
CA LEU A 174 1.90 -16.29 -19.56
C LEU A 174 1.33 -17.53 -18.86
N ALA A 175 1.63 -17.70 -17.57
CA ALA A 175 1.08 -18.79 -16.77
C ALA A 175 -0.44 -18.67 -16.64
N LEU A 176 -0.96 -17.48 -16.36
CA LEU A 176 -2.40 -17.24 -16.19
C LEU A 176 -3.19 -17.39 -17.48
N VAL A 177 -2.63 -17.07 -18.65
CA VAL A 177 -3.25 -17.34 -19.98
C VAL A 177 -3.60 -18.82 -20.12
N ARG A 178 -2.74 -19.72 -19.62
CA ARG A 178 -2.92 -21.17 -19.69
C ARG A 178 -3.76 -21.75 -18.57
N LEU A 179 -3.67 -21.16 -17.37
CA LEU A 179 -4.25 -21.73 -16.14
C LEU A 179 -5.66 -21.22 -15.83
N LEU A 180 -6.04 -20.02 -16.31
CA LEU A 180 -7.35 -19.45 -16.01
C LEU A 180 -8.42 -20.02 -16.94
N PRO A 181 -9.49 -20.66 -16.39
CA PRO A 181 -10.67 -21.00 -17.18
C PRO A 181 -11.46 -19.75 -17.54
N ALA A 182 -12.42 -19.88 -18.46
CA ALA A 182 -13.39 -18.82 -18.72
C ALA A 182 -14.26 -18.61 -17.46
N ILE A 183 -14.19 -17.42 -16.89
CA ILE A 183 -14.95 -17.05 -15.68
C ILE A 183 -15.86 -15.89 -16.06
N ALA A 184 -17.17 -16.14 -15.96
CA ALA A 184 -18.17 -15.08 -16.14
C ALA A 184 -18.11 -14.06 -15.01
N ALA A 185 -18.58 -12.85 -15.26
CA ALA A 185 -18.73 -11.83 -14.22
C ALA A 185 -19.61 -12.36 -13.09
N GLY A 186 -19.22 -12.08 -11.85
CA GLY A 186 -20.00 -12.45 -10.68
C GLY A 186 -21.35 -11.72 -10.64
N ARG A 187 -22.33 -12.26 -9.89
CA ARG A 187 -23.57 -11.55 -9.60
C ARG A 187 -23.25 -10.31 -8.79
N THR A 188 -23.59 -9.15 -9.33
CA THR A 188 -23.43 -7.85 -8.65
C THR A 188 -24.53 -7.64 -7.62
N LEU A 189 -24.15 -7.23 -6.41
CA LEU A 189 -25.07 -6.56 -5.49
C LEU A 189 -25.67 -5.32 -6.19
N LYS A 190 -26.88 -4.93 -5.83
CA LYS A 190 -27.50 -3.72 -6.44
C LYS A 190 -26.63 -2.50 -6.09
N MET A 191 -25.94 -1.94 -7.06
CA MET A 191 -25.09 -0.74 -6.91
C MET A 191 -25.79 0.40 -6.15
N ALA A 192 -27.13 0.50 -6.30
CA ALA A 192 -27.93 1.47 -5.58
C ALA A 192 -27.89 1.33 -4.05
N GLU A 193 -27.66 0.13 -3.52
CA GLU A 193 -27.55 -0.10 -2.07
C GLU A 193 -26.17 0.30 -1.55
N GLU A 194 -25.12 0.07 -2.34
CA GLU A 194 -23.75 0.49 -1.97
C GLU A 194 -23.62 2.03 -1.99
N ILE A 195 -24.27 2.72 -2.93
CA ILE A 195 -24.23 4.18 -3.01
C ILE A 195 -24.87 4.84 -1.77
N LYS A 196 -25.81 4.18 -1.09
CA LYS A 196 -26.38 4.70 0.16
C LYS A 196 -25.32 4.85 1.27
N ALA A 197 -24.30 4.00 1.28
CA ALA A 197 -23.22 4.08 2.24
C ALA A 197 -22.47 5.42 2.18
N PHE A 198 -22.35 6.03 1.00
CA PHE A 198 -21.63 7.29 0.81
C PHE A 198 -22.41 8.51 1.35
N LYS A 199 -23.70 8.37 1.67
CA LYS A 199 -24.48 9.38 2.38
C LYS A 199 -24.25 9.36 3.89
N ASN A 200 -23.63 8.30 4.41
CA ASN A 200 -23.37 8.12 5.84
C ASN A 200 -22.13 8.91 6.27
N LYS A 201 -22.32 9.93 7.13
CA LYS A 201 -21.22 10.73 7.69
C LYS A 201 -20.22 9.87 8.52
N ALA A 202 -20.69 8.78 9.16
CA ALA A 202 -19.84 7.90 9.93
C ALA A 202 -18.85 7.14 9.03
N TYR A 203 -19.25 6.79 7.79
CA TYR A 203 -18.38 6.19 6.79
C TYR A 203 -17.21 7.12 6.44
N TRP A 204 -17.46 8.38 6.12
CA TRP A 204 -16.42 9.34 5.78
C TRP A 204 -15.48 9.65 6.93
N LYS A 205 -16.00 9.71 8.17
CA LYS A 205 -15.16 9.85 9.37
C LYS A 205 -14.25 8.65 9.58
N ALA A 206 -14.73 7.42 9.32
CA ALA A 206 -13.90 6.23 9.36
C ALA A 206 -12.84 6.26 8.26
N CYS A 207 -13.21 6.65 7.04
CA CYS A 207 -12.29 6.83 5.91
C CYS A 207 -11.21 7.88 6.21
N THR A 208 -11.57 9.04 6.78
CA THR A 208 -10.60 10.08 7.18
C THR A 208 -9.57 9.55 8.17
N THR A 209 -10.01 8.80 9.17
CA THR A 209 -9.06 8.17 10.11
C THR A 209 -8.11 7.21 9.40
N SER A 210 -8.61 6.36 8.49
CA SER A 210 -7.78 5.44 7.69
C SER A 210 -6.78 6.20 6.81
N CYS A 211 -7.22 7.30 6.19
CA CYS A 211 -6.36 8.20 5.41
C CYS A 211 -5.20 8.75 6.25
N LEU A 212 -5.48 9.27 7.44
CA LEU A 212 -4.48 9.83 8.34
C LEU A 212 -3.49 8.78 8.84
N ILE A 213 -3.94 7.55 9.13
CA ILE A 213 -3.08 6.44 9.54
C ILE A 213 -2.06 6.10 8.46
N LEU A 214 -2.52 5.92 7.22
CA LEU A 214 -1.63 5.61 6.12
C LEU A 214 -0.74 6.81 5.76
N GLY A 215 -1.27 8.02 5.83
CA GLY A 215 -0.49 9.24 5.65
C GLY A 215 0.66 9.34 6.65
N ALA A 216 0.39 9.09 7.93
CA ALA A 216 1.40 9.06 8.97
C ALA A 216 2.51 8.03 8.70
N SER A 217 2.11 6.82 8.33
CA SER A 217 3.04 5.71 8.07
C SER A 217 3.93 5.99 6.85
N PHE A 218 3.35 6.49 5.76
CA PHE A 218 4.06 6.68 4.50
C PHE A 218 4.81 8.02 4.40
N ALA A 219 4.46 9.00 5.21
CA ALA A 219 5.31 10.18 5.40
C ALA A 219 6.72 9.78 5.89
N ALA A 220 6.81 8.78 6.76
CA ALA A 220 8.08 8.26 7.26
C ALA A 220 8.69 7.19 6.33
N PHE A 221 7.91 6.14 5.97
CA PHE A 221 8.39 4.99 5.21
C PHE A 221 9.03 5.40 3.89
N SER A 222 8.44 6.35 3.18
CA SER A 222 8.96 6.81 1.88
C SER A 222 10.38 7.35 1.96
N TYR A 223 10.80 7.84 3.12
CA TYR A 223 12.12 8.46 3.33
C TYR A 223 13.01 7.69 4.32
N PHE A 224 12.67 6.44 4.64
CA PHE A 224 13.50 5.62 5.55
C PHE A 224 14.93 5.46 5.05
N VAL A 225 15.14 5.22 3.76
CA VAL A 225 16.49 5.00 3.21
C VAL A 225 17.38 6.21 3.43
N PRO A 226 17.03 7.43 2.97
CA PRO A 226 17.88 8.60 3.21
C PRO A 226 18.00 8.94 4.71
N VAL A 227 16.96 8.74 5.53
CA VAL A 227 17.08 8.96 6.98
C VAL A 227 18.06 7.96 7.61
N LEU A 228 18.00 6.69 7.24
CA LEU A 228 18.88 5.66 7.78
C LEU A 228 20.33 5.86 7.36
N VAL A 229 20.58 6.29 6.13
CA VAL A 229 21.94 6.47 5.60
C VAL A 229 22.52 7.81 6.08
N ASP A 230 21.82 8.93 5.80
CA ASP A 230 22.37 10.27 5.96
C ASP A 230 22.23 10.82 7.38
N VAL A 231 21.27 10.32 8.17
CA VAL A 231 21.05 10.78 9.54
C VAL A 231 21.51 9.74 10.57
N SER A 232 21.17 8.45 10.37
CA SER A 232 21.51 7.40 11.33
C SER A 232 22.88 6.77 11.07
N GLY A 233 23.53 7.06 9.93
CA GLY A 233 24.88 6.59 9.59
C GLY A 233 24.96 5.11 9.22
N PHE A 234 23.85 4.47 8.82
CA PHE A 234 23.89 3.10 8.33
C PHE A 234 24.51 3.01 6.94
N SER A 235 25.27 1.96 6.70
CA SER A 235 25.76 1.65 5.34
C SER A 235 24.59 1.28 4.41
N MET A 236 24.71 1.62 3.12
CA MET A 236 23.71 1.22 2.12
C MET A 236 23.47 -0.29 2.07
N GLN A 237 24.50 -1.11 2.38
CA GLN A 237 24.37 -2.57 2.44
C GLN A 237 23.49 -3.06 3.61
N ALA A 238 23.37 -2.30 4.70
CA ALA A 238 22.51 -2.63 5.83
C ALA A 238 21.04 -2.29 5.58
N VAL A 239 20.75 -1.32 4.70
CA VAL A 239 19.40 -0.83 4.45
C VAL A 239 18.41 -1.94 4.04
N PRO A 240 18.70 -2.85 3.10
CA PRO A 240 17.78 -3.92 2.74
C PRO A 240 17.37 -4.80 3.93
N PHE A 241 18.29 -5.08 4.85
CA PHE A 241 18.01 -5.88 6.04
C PHE A 241 17.10 -5.13 7.03
N ILE A 242 17.29 -3.82 7.18
CA ILE A 242 16.41 -2.97 8.02
C ILE A 242 15.02 -2.88 7.41
N LEU A 243 14.90 -2.72 6.09
CA LEU A 243 13.62 -2.75 5.39
C LEU A 243 12.93 -4.12 5.50
N MET A 244 13.70 -5.21 5.52
CA MET A 244 13.16 -6.56 5.76
C MET A 244 12.62 -6.69 7.20
N LEU A 245 13.31 -6.14 8.20
CA LEU A 245 12.79 -6.09 9.58
C LEU A 245 11.48 -5.30 9.66
N TYR A 246 11.39 -4.16 8.98
CA TYR A 246 10.14 -3.40 8.85
C TYR A 246 9.03 -4.26 8.22
N GLY A 247 9.31 -4.97 7.14
CA GLY A 247 8.36 -5.85 6.47
C GLY A 247 7.90 -7.00 7.37
N LEU A 248 8.82 -7.66 8.08
CA LEU A 248 8.49 -8.71 9.07
C LEU A 248 7.61 -8.16 10.20
N ALA A 249 7.94 -6.98 10.71
CA ALA A 249 7.12 -6.29 11.71
C ALA A 249 5.70 -6.03 11.18
N ASN A 250 5.54 -5.64 9.91
CA ASN A 250 4.23 -5.49 9.27
C ASN A 250 3.43 -6.80 9.28
N ILE A 251 4.05 -7.94 8.95
CA ILE A 251 3.36 -9.24 9.00
C ILE A 251 2.89 -9.55 10.42
N VAL A 252 3.80 -9.43 11.40
CA VAL A 252 3.48 -9.70 12.82
C VAL A 252 2.36 -8.79 13.32
N GLY A 253 2.47 -7.49 13.07
CA GLY A 253 1.46 -6.51 13.43
C GLY A 253 0.10 -6.81 12.80
N ASN A 254 0.09 -7.16 11.52
CA ASN A 254 -1.15 -7.53 10.82
C ASN A 254 -1.79 -8.82 11.34
N MET A 255 -0.97 -9.81 11.74
CA MET A 255 -1.48 -11.04 12.38
C MET A 255 -2.13 -10.74 13.73
N ILE A 256 -1.50 -9.90 14.56
CA ILE A 256 -2.04 -9.46 15.86
C ILE A 256 -3.34 -8.68 15.65
N THR A 257 -3.30 -7.67 14.79
CA THR A 257 -4.46 -6.83 14.50
C THR A 257 -5.59 -7.63 13.89
N GLY A 258 -5.32 -8.52 12.92
CA GLY A 258 -6.33 -9.36 12.27
C GLY A 258 -7.08 -10.26 13.23
N ARG A 259 -6.42 -10.81 14.26
CA ARG A 259 -7.06 -11.65 15.29
C ARG A 259 -7.96 -10.85 16.23
N LEU A 260 -7.61 -9.63 16.52
CA LEU A 260 -8.27 -8.79 17.54
C LEU A 260 -9.26 -7.77 16.94
N ALA A 261 -9.13 -7.43 15.65
CA ALA A 261 -9.85 -6.34 14.98
C ALA A 261 -11.37 -6.47 15.05
N TYR A 262 -11.90 -7.70 14.96
CA TYR A 262 -13.34 -7.93 14.97
C TYR A 262 -14.01 -7.46 16.28
N ARG A 263 -13.36 -7.70 17.42
CA ARG A 263 -13.91 -7.37 18.74
C ARG A 263 -13.46 -6.01 19.27
N HIS A 264 -12.26 -5.56 18.92
CA HIS A 264 -11.60 -4.42 19.56
C HIS A 264 -11.00 -3.42 18.56
N SER A 265 -11.66 -3.18 17.42
CA SER A 265 -11.11 -2.36 16.33
C SER A 265 -10.65 -0.97 16.77
N LEU A 266 -11.46 -0.26 17.58
CA LEU A 266 -11.10 1.09 18.08
C LEU A 266 -9.93 1.06 19.05
N ALA A 267 -9.90 0.10 19.98
CA ALA A 267 -8.80 -0.03 20.95
C ALA A 267 -7.46 -0.31 20.25
N ILE A 268 -7.47 -1.21 19.25
CA ILE A 268 -6.29 -1.51 18.43
C ILE A 268 -5.80 -0.28 17.68
N MET A 269 -6.71 0.49 17.09
CA MET A 269 -6.35 1.71 16.38
C MET A 269 -5.74 2.75 17.32
N VAL A 270 -6.25 2.89 18.54
CA VAL A 270 -5.68 3.80 19.55
C VAL A 270 -4.29 3.34 19.98
N VAL A 271 -4.13 2.07 20.34
CA VAL A 271 -2.82 1.52 20.76
C VAL A 271 -1.82 1.63 19.61
N GLY A 272 -2.22 1.19 18.39
CA GLY A 272 -1.36 1.28 17.21
C GLY A 272 -0.95 2.71 16.86
N LEU A 273 -1.88 3.66 16.91
CA LEU A 273 -1.57 5.08 16.67
C LEU A 273 -0.69 5.69 17.78
N SER A 274 -0.87 5.28 19.02
CA SER A 274 0.01 5.72 20.12
C SER A 274 1.44 5.24 19.93
N ILE A 275 1.61 3.95 19.57
CA ILE A 275 2.92 3.37 19.24
C ILE A 275 3.51 4.09 18.03
N LEU A 276 2.73 4.28 16.95
CA LEU A 276 3.17 4.97 15.74
C LEU A 276 3.63 6.41 16.04
N SER A 277 2.83 7.18 16.79
CA SER A 277 3.16 8.57 17.14
C SER A 277 4.43 8.66 17.97
N LEU A 278 4.58 7.80 18.99
CA LEU A 278 5.76 7.77 19.87
C LEU A 278 7.01 7.33 19.11
N SER A 279 6.88 6.36 18.22
CA SER A 279 8.00 5.88 17.39
C SER A 279 8.47 6.93 16.41
N LEU A 280 7.53 7.64 15.74
CA LEU A 280 7.85 8.74 14.83
C LEU A 280 8.49 9.93 15.59
N PHE A 281 7.96 10.26 16.76
CA PHE A 281 8.53 11.29 17.63
C PHE A 281 9.95 10.92 18.08
N GLY A 282 10.16 9.71 18.58
CA GLY A 282 11.47 9.24 19.01
C GLY A 282 12.49 9.21 17.86
N MET A 283 12.07 8.74 16.66
CA MET A 283 12.93 8.75 15.47
C MET A 283 13.24 10.18 15.00
N ALA A 284 12.28 11.10 15.05
CA ALA A 284 12.51 12.49 14.64
C ALA A 284 13.54 13.20 15.52
N LEU A 285 13.55 12.91 16.84
CA LEU A 285 14.49 13.50 17.78
C LEU A 285 15.86 12.80 17.79
N PHE A 286 15.87 11.48 17.74
CA PHE A 286 17.02 10.65 18.06
C PHE A 286 17.47 9.74 16.91
N ALA A 287 17.19 10.11 15.64
CA ALA A 287 17.55 9.31 14.48
C ALA A 287 19.07 9.09 14.33
N GLU A 288 19.92 9.94 14.90
CA GLU A 288 21.36 9.76 14.91
C GLU A 288 21.86 8.56 15.76
N TYR A 289 21.01 8.04 16.65
CA TYR A 289 21.33 6.84 17.41
C TYR A 289 20.82 5.59 16.67
N PRO A 290 21.72 4.75 16.12
CA PRO A 290 21.31 3.63 15.25
C PRO A 290 20.33 2.65 15.92
N LEU A 291 20.51 2.39 17.22
CA LEU A 291 19.63 1.49 17.97
C LEU A 291 18.19 2.05 18.05
N ILE A 292 18.06 3.36 18.31
CA ILE A 292 16.74 4.02 18.36
C ILE A 292 16.09 4.01 16.99
N ALA A 293 16.85 4.25 15.93
CA ALA A 293 16.36 4.21 14.56
C ALA A 293 15.81 2.82 14.17
N ILE A 294 16.55 1.73 14.48
CA ILE A 294 16.07 0.35 14.24
C ILE A 294 14.81 0.05 15.05
N CYS A 295 14.80 0.36 16.35
CA CYS A 295 13.64 0.15 17.20
C CYS A 295 12.41 0.92 16.69
N ALA A 296 12.59 2.17 16.25
CA ALA A 296 11.52 2.99 15.69
C ALA A 296 10.99 2.39 14.37
N VAL A 297 11.86 1.96 13.47
CA VAL A 297 11.48 1.30 12.21
C VAL A 297 10.64 0.05 12.47
N ILE A 298 11.04 -0.79 13.43
CA ILE A 298 10.29 -2.00 13.81
C ILE A 298 8.93 -1.62 14.40
N LEU A 299 8.87 -0.64 15.31
CA LEU A 299 7.61 -0.22 15.95
C LEU A 299 6.67 0.46 14.96
N ILE A 300 7.17 1.26 14.04
CA ILE A 300 6.39 1.84 12.92
C ILE A 300 5.85 0.70 12.05
N GLY A 301 6.67 -0.31 11.75
CA GLY A 301 6.27 -1.51 11.03
C GLY A 301 5.16 -2.29 11.73
N LEU A 302 5.22 -2.44 13.04
CA LEU A 302 4.19 -3.14 13.84
C LEU A 302 2.86 -2.39 13.92
N SER A 303 2.85 -1.06 13.80
CA SER A 303 1.72 -0.22 14.17
C SER A 303 1.09 0.58 13.03
N GLY A 304 1.76 0.80 11.93
CA GLY A 304 1.27 1.63 10.80
C GLY A 304 0.29 0.87 9.91
N VAL A 305 0.81 0.35 8.80
CA VAL A 305 0.04 -0.45 7.80
C VAL A 305 -0.73 -1.63 8.45
N PRO A 306 -0.20 -2.32 9.47
CA PRO A 306 -0.91 -3.40 10.17
C PRO A 306 -2.26 -3.06 10.79
N MET A 307 -2.61 -1.79 10.97
CA MET A 307 -3.95 -1.41 11.43
C MET A 307 -5.05 -1.62 10.37
N ASN A 308 -4.70 -2.03 9.14
CA ASN A 308 -5.66 -2.20 8.03
C ASN A 308 -6.87 -3.12 8.39
N PRO A 309 -6.72 -4.30 9.04
CA PRO A 309 -7.87 -5.08 9.48
C PRO A 309 -8.80 -4.34 10.44
N ALA A 310 -8.27 -3.51 11.34
CA ALA A 310 -9.08 -2.72 12.26
C ALA A 310 -9.80 -1.55 11.55
N MET A 311 -9.13 -0.91 10.58
CA MET A 311 -9.75 0.09 9.71
C MET A 311 -10.90 -0.52 8.91
N MET A 312 -10.70 -1.69 8.30
CA MET A 312 -11.73 -2.39 7.55
C MET A 312 -12.90 -2.83 8.44
N ALA A 313 -12.63 -3.37 9.64
CA ALA A 313 -13.67 -3.73 10.60
C ALA A 313 -14.54 -2.53 10.97
N ARG A 314 -13.92 -1.35 11.14
CA ARG A 314 -14.66 -0.10 11.40
C ARG A 314 -15.50 0.35 10.21
N ILE A 315 -15.01 0.20 8.97
CA ILE A 315 -15.78 0.51 7.76
C ILE A 315 -17.02 -0.39 7.66
N VAL A 316 -16.83 -1.70 7.86
CA VAL A 316 -17.92 -2.69 7.81
C VAL A 316 -18.96 -2.45 8.91
N SER A 317 -18.57 -1.91 10.06
CA SER A 317 -19.51 -1.57 11.15
C SER A 317 -20.43 -0.40 10.84
N VAL A 318 -20.08 0.47 9.89
CA VAL A 318 -20.83 1.69 9.53
C VAL A 318 -21.40 1.69 8.12
N ALA A 319 -21.01 0.73 7.28
CA ALA A 319 -21.46 0.59 5.89
C ALA A 319 -21.58 -0.89 5.53
N HIS A 320 -22.56 -1.25 4.70
CA HIS A 320 -22.65 -2.61 4.16
C HIS A 320 -21.45 -2.89 3.27
N PRO A 321 -20.73 -4.02 3.49
CA PRO A 321 -19.57 -4.36 2.68
C PRO A 321 -20.00 -4.66 1.23
N GLY A 322 -19.34 -3.99 0.27
CA GLY A 322 -19.55 -4.21 -1.15
C GLY A 322 -18.32 -3.78 -1.96
N PRO A 323 -18.21 -4.21 -3.23
CA PRO A 323 -17.05 -3.90 -4.07
C PRO A 323 -16.77 -2.40 -4.20
N MET A 324 -17.80 -1.57 -4.36
CA MET A 324 -17.65 -0.12 -4.50
C MET A 324 -17.26 0.54 -3.18
N VAL A 325 -17.87 0.13 -2.04
CA VAL A 325 -17.50 0.64 -0.71
C VAL A 325 -16.04 0.34 -0.39
N ASN A 326 -15.58 -0.88 -0.70
CA ASN A 326 -14.19 -1.27 -0.52
C ASN A 326 -13.25 -0.51 -1.47
N ALA A 327 -13.63 -0.33 -2.74
CA ALA A 327 -12.83 0.41 -3.71
C ALA A 327 -12.64 1.88 -3.29
N VAL A 328 -13.71 2.54 -2.83
CA VAL A 328 -13.64 3.92 -2.33
C VAL A 328 -12.82 4.00 -1.05
N HIS A 329 -12.97 3.07 -0.10
CA HIS A 329 -12.11 3.03 1.10
C HIS A 329 -10.64 2.86 0.74
N THR A 330 -10.31 1.93 -0.17
CA THR A 330 -8.95 1.74 -0.66
C THR A 330 -8.41 3.02 -1.34
N SER A 331 -9.23 3.72 -2.11
CA SER A 331 -8.85 5.01 -2.70
C SER A 331 -8.52 6.06 -1.65
N VAL A 332 -9.34 6.17 -0.59
CA VAL A 332 -9.09 7.11 0.51
C VAL A 332 -7.81 6.74 1.29
N ILE A 333 -7.54 5.46 1.48
CA ILE A 333 -6.28 4.97 2.04
C ILE A 333 -5.10 5.44 1.17
N ASN A 334 -5.22 5.34 -0.15
CA ASN A 334 -4.16 5.76 -1.09
C ASN A 334 -4.01 7.29 -1.16
N ILE A 335 -5.07 8.07 -0.92
CA ILE A 335 -4.93 9.52 -0.69
C ILE A 335 -4.04 9.77 0.52
N GLY A 336 -4.23 9.01 1.60
CA GLY A 336 -3.38 9.09 2.78
C GLY A 336 -1.92 8.74 2.46
N LEU A 337 -1.71 7.58 1.84
CA LEU A 337 -0.39 7.08 1.44
C LEU A 337 0.36 8.13 0.58
N GLY A 338 -0.25 8.51 -0.53
CA GLY A 338 0.34 9.49 -1.46
C GLY A 338 0.47 10.87 -0.82
N GLY A 339 -0.54 11.32 -0.06
CA GLY A 339 -0.53 12.61 0.62
C GLY A 339 0.57 12.71 1.68
N GLY A 340 0.74 11.67 2.49
CA GLY A 340 1.81 11.63 3.49
C GLY A 340 3.20 11.65 2.85
N SER A 341 3.43 10.82 1.83
CA SER A 341 4.68 10.82 1.06
C SER A 341 4.93 12.18 0.39
N TYR A 342 3.89 12.79 -0.22
CA TYR A 342 4.00 14.08 -0.88
C TYR A 342 4.35 15.21 0.10
N LEU A 343 3.65 15.31 1.23
CA LEU A 343 3.92 16.32 2.25
C LEU A 343 5.33 16.17 2.83
N GLY A 344 5.78 14.94 3.09
CA GLY A 344 7.15 14.66 3.52
C GLY A 344 8.19 15.14 2.49
N GLY A 345 7.97 14.81 1.21
CA GLY A 345 8.85 15.24 0.12
C GLY A 345 8.89 16.74 -0.08
N MET A 346 7.74 17.38 -0.01
CA MET A 346 7.63 18.83 -0.12
C MET A 346 8.40 19.55 1.00
N ALA A 347 8.32 19.07 2.24
CA ALA A 347 9.07 19.64 3.36
C ALA A 347 10.59 19.44 3.18
N ILE A 348 11.02 18.26 2.73
CA ILE A 348 12.43 17.96 2.44
C ILE A 348 12.94 18.89 1.31
N ALA A 349 12.21 18.99 0.20
CA ALA A 349 12.55 19.84 -0.93
C ALA A 349 12.57 21.34 -0.57
N SER A 350 11.77 21.75 0.42
CA SER A 350 11.76 23.12 0.96
C SER A 350 12.92 23.41 1.94
N GLY A 351 13.84 22.47 2.15
CA GLY A 351 15.03 22.68 2.98
C GLY A 351 14.87 22.41 4.47
N TYR A 352 13.72 21.85 4.92
CA TYR A 352 13.51 21.49 6.34
C TYR A 352 14.24 20.22 6.79
N GLY A 353 14.99 19.58 5.86
CA GLY A 353 15.80 18.38 6.13
C GLY A 353 14.98 17.10 6.22
N LEU A 354 15.67 15.95 6.23
CA LEU A 354 15.05 14.61 6.17
C LEU A 354 14.13 14.30 7.35
N ARG A 355 14.42 14.84 8.54
CA ARG A 355 13.60 14.61 9.75
C ARG A 355 12.21 15.24 9.65
N SER A 356 11.99 16.21 8.74
CA SER A 356 10.69 16.86 8.56
C SER A 356 9.60 15.87 8.15
N ALA A 357 9.93 14.85 7.37
CA ALA A 357 9.00 13.78 7.00
C ALA A 357 8.50 12.99 8.21
N LEU A 358 9.35 12.76 9.21
CA LEU A 358 8.99 12.08 10.46
C LEU A 358 8.07 12.95 11.32
N TRP A 359 8.31 14.26 11.40
CA TRP A 359 7.46 15.22 12.09
C TRP A 359 6.07 15.32 11.47
N ILE A 360 5.99 15.33 10.14
CA ILE A 360 4.72 15.30 9.41
C ILE A 360 3.97 13.99 9.70
N GLY A 361 4.66 12.85 9.67
CA GLY A 361 4.09 11.57 10.03
C GLY A 361 3.52 11.57 11.45
N MET A 362 4.26 12.09 12.42
CA MET A 362 3.81 12.24 13.82
C MET A 362 2.56 13.12 13.91
N ALA A 363 2.56 14.28 13.25
CA ALA A 363 1.40 15.18 13.27
C ALA A 363 0.15 14.50 12.68
N LEU A 364 0.27 13.76 11.58
CA LEU A 364 -0.82 13.01 10.99
C LEU A 364 -1.31 11.88 11.90
N ALA A 365 -0.41 11.18 12.62
CA ALA A 365 -0.77 10.14 13.58
C ALA A 365 -1.54 10.72 14.78
N VAL A 366 -1.12 11.88 15.29
CA VAL A 366 -1.84 12.60 16.36
C VAL A 366 -3.23 13.05 15.88
N LEU A 367 -3.34 13.60 14.66
CA LEU A 367 -4.63 13.95 14.05
C LEU A 367 -5.53 12.73 13.91
N ALA A 368 -4.97 11.56 13.55
CA ALA A 368 -5.73 10.30 13.50
C ALA A 368 -6.24 9.90 14.89
N LEU A 369 -5.42 10.02 15.96
CA LEU A 369 -5.84 9.78 17.35
C LEU A 369 -6.99 10.73 17.75
N LEU A 370 -6.87 12.01 17.43
CA LEU A 370 -7.91 12.99 17.71
C LEU A 370 -9.21 12.66 16.97
N SER A 371 -9.14 12.13 15.74
CA SER A 371 -10.31 11.72 14.96
C SER A 371 -11.07 10.54 15.57
N ILE A 372 -10.40 9.70 16.37
CA ILE A 372 -10.99 8.52 17.04
C ILE A 372 -11.55 8.90 18.42
N SER A 373 -11.00 9.90 19.10
CA SER A 373 -11.31 10.25 20.49
C SER A 373 -12.81 10.39 20.80
N PRO A 374 -13.68 10.96 19.94
CA PRO A 374 -15.11 11.07 20.22
C PRO A 374 -15.83 9.72 20.31
N TYR A 375 -15.28 8.68 19.69
CA TYR A 375 -15.89 7.33 19.67
C TYR A 375 -15.54 6.51 20.90
N LEU A 376 -14.40 6.81 21.55
CA LEU A 376 -14.00 6.13 22.80
C LEU A 376 -14.97 6.44 23.94
N ARG A 377 -15.46 7.68 24.01
CA ARG A 377 -16.44 8.12 25.03
C ARG A 377 -17.81 7.48 24.84
N ARG A 378 -18.22 7.17 23.60
CA ARG A 378 -19.52 6.56 23.28
C ARG A 378 -19.51 5.04 23.44
N GLY A 379 -18.38 4.37 23.24
CA GLY A 379 -18.24 2.91 23.40
C GLY A 379 -18.39 2.43 24.84
N GLN A 380 -18.17 3.31 25.83
CA GLN A 380 -18.39 2.98 27.27
C GLN A 380 -19.88 2.96 27.65
N GLN A 381 -20.78 3.53 26.83
CA GLN A 381 -22.22 3.56 27.11
C GLN A 381 -23.02 2.43 26.44
N GLY A 382 -22.40 1.66 25.53
CA GLY A 382 -23.04 0.59 24.75
C GLY A 382 -22.70 -0.85 25.20
N TRP A 383 -21.97 -1.02 26.31
CA TRP A 383 -21.59 -2.31 26.88
C TRP A 383 -22.15 -2.51 28.31
N ARG A 384 -23.35 -1.95 28.59
CA ARG A 384 -24.15 -2.32 29.76
C ARG A 384 -25.44 -2.97 29.33
#